data_30b1d4dc488923fadba95c9a7dfa669c
#
_entry.id   30b1d4dc488923fadba95c9a7dfa669c
#
_cell.length_a   1.000
_cell.length_b   1.000
_cell.length_c   1.000
_cell.angle_alpha   90.00
_cell.angle_beta   90.00
_cell.angle_gamma   90.00
#
_symmetry.space_group_name_H-M   'P 1'
#
loop_
_entity.id
_entity.type
_entity.pdbx_description
1 polymer ?
#
loop_
_entity_poly.entity_id
_entity_poly.type
_entity_poly.pdbx_seq_one_letter_code
_entity_poly.pdbx_strand_id
1 'polypeptide(L)'
;MNMPPHPEHGVEDLCAAGIEVYEQALREGQVSSSEAERAPCLVDFGLLTHSVTDPRRLEPVTPAVAFHRMLSAMEDRVAEERRREQRLAETFEPLLRIDGRRAGPERVPTLSVLSGLDRIGSAITQALAASSGEVLAIQPHLTHTSYTAPEVHVEALARDQALLDRGGRIRTLYQHTLRHAPSVLARYERLRGDVEARTLDEIPDRLIVVERTVAFLPANADRTMALEVRHPSLVAFCVTVFDRLWHLATPLYPEAEAVRQPSLNGITTRQRAIAGLLVEGHTDAVVADRLGMNIRTARVHIAKLAATLGSQSRAQLGYLIGQSGILDPPE
;
A
#
# COMPACT_ATOMS: atom_id res chain seq x y z
N MET A 1 3.54 -40.33 34.06
CA MET A 1 2.69 -39.13 33.96
C MET A 1 2.61 -38.77 32.50
N ASN A 2 1.42 -38.87 31.89
CA ASN A 2 1.27 -38.44 30.49
C ASN A 2 1.35 -36.89 30.46
N MET A 3 2.40 -36.37 29.91
CA MET A 3 2.50 -34.94 29.61
C MET A 3 1.41 -34.60 28.58
N PRO A 4 0.69 -33.47 28.73
CA PRO A 4 -0.26 -33.06 27.71
C PRO A 4 0.47 -32.88 26.38
N PRO A 5 -0.17 -33.19 25.24
CA PRO A 5 0.45 -33.01 23.95
C PRO A 5 0.83 -31.54 23.77
N HIS A 6 2.00 -31.29 23.19
CA HIS A 6 2.48 -29.95 22.88
C HIS A 6 1.49 -29.26 21.92
N PRO A 7 1.02 -28.02 22.22
CA PRO A 7 0.09 -27.31 21.35
C PRO A 7 0.74 -27.03 19.99
N GLU A 8 -0.03 -27.19 18.92
CA GLU A 8 0.41 -26.74 17.59
C GLU A 8 0.43 -25.21 17.54
N HIS A 9 1.59 -24.66 17.16
CA HIS A 9 1.78 -23.22 16.98
C HIS A 9 2.81 -22.94 15.89
N GLY A 10 2.82 -21.72 15.35
CA GLY A 10 3.81 -21.28 14.38
C GLY A 10 5.14 -20.87 15.01
N VAL A 11 6.12 -20.64 14.15
CA VAL A 11 7.46 -20.19 14.55
C VAL A 11 7.46 -18.76 15.10
N GLU A 12 6.43 -17.99 14.76
CA GLU A 12 6.19 -16.61 15.21
C GLU A 12 5.74 -16.52 16.68
N ASP A 13 5.21 -17.61 17.25
CA ASP A 13 4.65 -17.66 18.60
C ASP A 13 5.32 -18.78 19.42
N LEU A 14 6.57 -18.59 19.83
CA LEU A 14 7.23 -19.54 20.72
C LEU A 14 6.43 -19.74 22.01
N CYS A 15 6.09 -21.00 22.30
CA CYS A 15 5.36 -21.32 23.52
C CYS A 15 6.20 -21.08 24.80
N ALA A 16 5.54 -20.89 25.94
CA ALA A 16 6.22 -20.63 27.22
C ALA A 16 7.27 -21.68 27.56
N ALA A 17 6.93 -22.99 27.37
CA ALA A 17 7.88 -24.08 27.56
C ALA A 17 9.09 -23.99 26.61
N GLY A 18 8.85 -23.59 25.37
CA GLY A 18 9.91 -23.34 24.37
C GLY A 18 10.86 -22.23 24.81
N ILE A 19 10.34 -21.12 25.27
CA ILE A 19 11.15 -20.01 25.77
C ILE A 19 12.01 -20.47 26.96
N GLU A 20 11.43 -21.15 27.96
CA GLU A 20 12.15 -21.63 29.13
C GLU A 20 13.30 -22.59 28.78
N VAL A 21 13.03 -23.60 27.94
CA VAL A 21 14.04 -24.59 27.53
C VAL A 21 15.12 -23.96 26.68
N TYR A 22 14.76 -23.03 25.80
CA TYR A 22 15.73 -22.32 24.97
C TYR A 22 16.63 -21.38 25.78
N GLU A 23 16.06 -20.63 26.73
CA GLU A 23 16.85 -19.83 27.67
C GLU A 23 17.80 -20.68 28.52
N GLN A 24 17.35 -21.83 28.99
CA GLN A 24 18.21 -22.77 29.72
C GLN A 24 19.36 -23.21 28.82
N ALA A 25 19.06 -23.69 27.60
CA ALA A 25 20.08 -24.11 26.64
C ALA A 25 21.12 -23.01 26.38
N LEU A 26 20.68 -21.74 26.23
CA LEU A 26 21.59 -20.61 26.02
C LEU A 26 22.50 -20.31 27.23
N ARG A 27 21.99 -20.53 28.46
CA ARG A 27 22.80 -20.32 29.69
C ARG A 27 23.79 -21.45 29.95
N GLU A 28 23.38 -22.70 29.68
CA GLU A 28 24.17 -23.91 29.99
C GLU A 28 25.02 -24.39 28.81
N GLY A 29 24.76 -23.83 27.61
CA GLY A 29 25.43 -24.24 26.38
C GLY A 29 24.81 -25.48 25.72
N GLN A 30 23.99 -26.26 26.45
CA GLN A 30 23.34 -27.49 25.98
C GLN A 30 22.19 -27.87 26.91
N VAL A 31 21.25 -28.68 26.39
CA VAL A 31 20.18 -29.33 27.16
C VAL A 31 20.12 -30.82 26.82
N SER A 32 19.56 -31.63 27.71
CA SER A 32 19.34 -33.08 27.43
C SER A 32 18.15 -33.26 26.46
N SER A 33 18.15 -34.40 25.74
CA SER A 33 17.01 -34.77 24.88
C SER A 33 15.70 -34.87 25.68
N SER A 34 15.74 -35.31 26.93
CA SER A 34 14.56 -35.43 27.82
C SER A 34 14.00 -34.06 28.24
N GLU A 35 14.84 -33.01 28.35
CA GLU A 35 14.38 -31.62 28.58
C GLU A 35 13.79 -31.02 27.32
N ALA A 36 14.38 -31.32 26.17
CA ALA A 36 13.87 -30.86 24.89
C ALA A 36 12.51 -31.47 24.50
N GLU A 37 12.17 -32.67 25.01
CA GLU A 37 10.84 -33.28 24.83
C GLU A 37 9.69 -32.40 25.37
N ARG A 38 9.97 -31.48 26.29
CA ARG A 38 8.99 -30.50 26.80
C ARG A 38 8.60 -29.46 25.75
N ALA A 39 9.46 -29.25 24.78
CA ALA A 39 9.27 -28.24 23.73
C ALA A 39 9.85 -28.75 22.40
N PRO A 40 9.23 -29.77 21.78
CA PRO A 40 9.71 -30.33 20.50
C PRO A 40 9.77 -29.30 19.37
N CYS A 41 8.94 -28.28 19.44
CA CYS A 41 8.97 -27.14 18.51
C CYS A 41 10.35 -26.48 18.37
N LEU A 42 11.20 -26.51 19.39
CA LEU A 42 12.55 -25.92 19.30
C LEU A 42 13.45 -26.68 18.31
N VAL A 43 13.25 -27.99 18.19
CA VAL A 43 13.96 -28.80 17.18
C VAL A 43 13.34 -28.59 15.80
N ASP A 44 12.01 -28.61 15.71
CA ASP A 44 11.26 -28.42 14.46
C ASP A 44 11.55 -27.05 13.84
N PHE A 45 11.69 -26.03 14.67
CA PHE A 45 12.02 -24.65 14.23
C PHE A 45 13.54 -24.40 14.08
N GLY A 46 14.36 -25.41 14.37
CA GLY A 46 15.82 -25.32 14.24
C GLY A 46 16.48 -24.39 15.27
N LEU A 47 15.87 -24.19 16.43
CA LEU A 47 16.40 -23.43 17.57
C LEU A 47 17.35 -24.26 18.43
N LEU A 48 17.12 -25.59 18.46
CA LEU A 48 18.01 -26.59 19.05
C LEU A 48 18.46 -27.56 17.96
N THR A 49 19.73 -27.94 17.99
CA THR A 49 20.33 -28.92 17.08
C THR A 49 21.03 -30.02 17.91
N HIS A 50 20.99 -31.26 17.44
CA HIS A 50 21.73 -32.33 18.10
C HIS A 50 23.22 -32.03 18.14
N SER A 51 23.84 -32.25 19.30
CA SER A 51 25.28 -32.14 19.46
C SER A 51 26.01 -33.19 18.59
N VAL A 52 27.07 -32.78 17.93
CA VAL A 52 27.91 -33.68 17.12
C VAL A 52 28.67 -34.67 17.99
N THR A 53 28.93 -34.32 19.26
CA THR A 53 29.72 -35.11 20.18
C THR A 53 28.89 -36.06 21.06
N ASP A 54 27.65 -35.71 21.36
CA ASP A 54 26.73 -36.53 22.16
C ASP A 54 25.29 -36.41 21.62
N PRO A 55 24.79 -37.44 20.92
CA PRO A 55 23.42 -37.41 20.36
C PRO A 55 22.29 -37.29 21.40
N ARG A 56 22.57 -37.46 22.68
CA ARG A 56 21.61 -37.28 23.78
C ARG A 56 21.51 -35.83 24.25
N ARG A 57 22.30 -34.93 23.67
CA ARG A 57 22.33 -33.53 24.01
C ARG A 57 22.00 -32.66 22.79
N LEU A 58 21.36 -31.56 23.06
CA LEU A 58 21.05 -30.56 22.06
C LEU A 58 21.74 -29.23 22.42
N GLU A 59 22.27 -28.59 21.40
CA GLU A 59 22.95 -27.29 21.49
C GLU A 59 22.07 -26.21 20.91
N PRO A 60 22.01 -25.01 21.55
CA PRO A 60 21.21 -23.91 21.04
C PRO A 60 21.89 -23.27 19.83
N VAL A 61 21.11 -22.98 18.82
CA VAL A 61 21.49 -22.05 17.75
C VAL A 61 21.49 -20.64 18.36
N THR A 62 22.51 -19.85 18.10
CA THR A 62 22.56 -18.48 18.66
C THR A 62 21.32 -17.66 18.26
N PRO A 63 20.74 -16.84 19.15
CA PRO A 63 19.51 -16.10 18.88
C PRO A 63 19.54 -15.27 17.61
N ALA A 64 20.68 -14.64 17.27
CA ALA A 64 20.84 -13.86 16.06
C ALA A 64 20.71 -14.71 14.79
N VAL A 65 21.31 -15.91 14.77
CA VAL A 65 21.24 -16.86 13.65
C VAL A 65 19.86 -17.46 13.54
N ALA A 66 19.26 -17.85 14.69
CA ALA A 66 17.90 -18.38 14.75
C ALA A 66 16.91 -17.34 14.19
N PHE A 67 16.96 -16.12 14.69
CA PHE A 67 16.09 -15.02 14.26
C PHE A 67 16.22 -14.75 12.75
N HIS A 68 17.44 -14.71 12.22
CA HIS A 68 17.66 -14.51 10.77
C HIS A 68 17.06 -15.64 9.94
N ARG A 69 17.26 -16.92 10.37
CA ARG A 69 16.65 -18.07 9.68
C ARG A 69 15.12 -18.02 9.70
N MET A 70 14.53 -17.63 10.83
CA MET A 70 13.08 -17.50 10.97
C MET A 70 12.54 -16.41 10.06
N LEU A 71 13.19 -15.25 9.99
CA LEU A 71 12.81 -14.17 9.07
C LEU A 71 12.88 -14.64 7.61
N SER A 72 13.96 -15.28 7.21
CA SER A 72 14.10 -15.80 5.84
C SER A 72 13.01 -16.82 5.50
N ALA A 73 12.68 -17.73 6.43
CA ALA A 73 11.59 -18.69 6.22
C ALA A 73 10.22 -18.01 6.10
N MET A 74 9.98 -16.91 6.80
CA MET A 74 8.74 -16.11 6.65
C MET A 74 8.72 -15.40 5.28
N GLU A 75 9.83 -14.83 4.84
CA GLU A 75 9.93 -14.20 3.51
C GLU A 75 9.68 -15.22 2.38
N ASP A 76 10.22 -16.43 2.50
CA ASP A 76 10.00 -17.52 1.55
C ASP A 76 8.53 -17.95 1.50
N ARG A 77 7.82 -18.01 2.64
CA ARG A 77 6.37 -18.29 2.68
C ARG A 77 5.56 -17.20 1.98
N VAL A 78 5.87 -15.94 2.24
CA VAL A 78 5.22 -14.81 1.58
C VAL A 78 5.44 -14.89 0.06
N ALA A 79 6.68 -15.19 -0.37
CA ALA A 79 7.00 -15.34 -1.78
C ALA A 79 6.26 -16.53 -2.43
N GLU A 80 6.08 -17.65 -1.71
CA GLU A 80 5.33 -18.80 -2.21
C GLU A 80 3.83 -18.51 -2.30
N GLU A 81 3.26 -17.80 -1.32
CA GLU A 81 1.84 -17.40 -1.37
C GLU A 81 1.57 -16.48 -2.56
N ARG A 82 2.45 -15.51 -2.80
CA ARG A 82 2.37 -14.65 -3.99
C ARG A 82 2.43 -15.44 -5.30
N ARG A 83 3.30 -16.46 -5.37
CA ARG A 83 3.34 -17.35 -6.53
C ARG A 83 2.06 -18.16 -6.71
N ARG A 84 1.39 -18.55 -5.61
CA ARG A 84 0.08 -19.23 -5.66
C ARG A 84 -1.03 -18.32 -6.18
N GLU A 85 -1.09 -17.07 -5.66
CA GLU A 85 -2.03 -16.06 -6.14
C GLU A 85 -1.85 -15.80 -7.65
N GLN A 86 -0.58 -15.68 -8.10
CA GLN A 86 -0.28 -15.48 -9.50
C GLN A 86 -0.73 -16.68 -10.36
N ARG A 87 -0.43 -17.91 -9.95
CA ARG A 87 -0.89 -19.13 -10.67
C ARG A 87 -2.42 -19.20 -10.71
N LEU A 88 -3.10 -18.84 -9.62
CA LEU A 88 -4.55 -18.80 -9.59
C LEU A 88 -5.09 -17.79 -10.62
N ALA A 89 -4.55 -16.58 -10.64
CA ALA A 89 -4.92 -15.56 -11.61
C ALA A 89 -4.69 -16.01 -13.06
N GLU A 90 -3.53 -16.60 -13.36
CA GLU A 90 -3.22 -17.15 -14.69
C GLU A 90 -4.18 -18.27 -15.10
N THR A 91 -4.62 -19.09 -14.14
CA THR A 91 -5.58 -20.16 -14.36
C THR A 91 -6.98 -19.61 -14.66
N PHE A 92 -7.40 -18.57 -13.93
CA PHE A 92 -8.74 -18.00 -14.08
C PHE A 92 -8.87 -17.00 -15.22
N GLU A 93 -7.78 -16.36 -15.65
CA GLU A 93 -7.80 -15.37 -16.73
C GLU A 93 -8.48 -15.90 -18.03
N PRO A 94 -8.12 -17.10 -18.57
CA PRO A 94 -8.80 -17.61 -19.75
C PRO A 94 -10.27 -17.96 -19.48
N LEU A 95 -10.63 -18.34 -18.25
CA LEU A 95 -12.01 -18.66 -17.86
C LEU A 95 -12.89 -17.41 -17.83
N LEU A 96 -12.36 -16.30 -17.30
CA LEU A 96 -13.05 -15.00 -17.30
C LEU A 96 -13.29 -14.50 -18.73
N ARG A 97 -12.38 -14.81 -19.67
CA ARG A 97 -12.58 -14.51 -21.09
C ARG A 97 -13.67 -15.35 -21.74
N ILE A 98 -13.88 -16.60 -21.29
CA ILE A 98 -14.93 -17.48 -21.81
C ILE A 98 -16.30 -16.98 -21.39
N ASP A 99 -16.45 -16.52 -20.16
CA ASP A 99 -17.71 -15.96 -19.66
C ASP A 99 -18.11 -14.70 -20.45
N GLY A 100 -17.14 -13.85 -20.81
CA GLY A 100 -17.35 -12.71 -21.72
C GLY A 100 -17.74 -13.09 -23.15
N ARG A 101 -17.36 -14.29 -23.62
CA ARG A 101 -17.66 -14.76 -25.00
C ARG A 101 -19.09 -15.27 -25.21
N ARG A 102 -19.84 -15.58 -24.16
CA ARG A 102 -21.28 -15.92 -24.27
C ARG A 102 -22.12 -14.77 -24.83
N ALA A 103 -21.54 -13.58 -24.99
CA ALA A 103 -22.19 -12.38 -25.51
C ALA A 103 -21.92 -12.08 -27.01
N GLY A 104 -21.25 -12.99 -27.79
CA GLY A 104 -20.99 -12.83 -29.23
C GLY A 104 -19.50 -12.67 -29.61
N PRO A 105 -19.12 -12.94 -30.87
CA PRO A 105 -17.72 -13.10 -31.30
C PRO A 105 -16.86 -11.82 -31.30
N GLU A 106 -17.38 -10.64 -30.99
CA GLU A 106 -16.66 -9.36 -31.07
C GLU A 106 -16.54 -8.61 -29.72
N ARG A 107 -16.99 -9.19 -28.60
CA ARG A 107 -16.94 -8.45 -27.33
C ARG A 107 -15.66 -8.74 -26.54
N VAL A 108 -14.84 -7.71 -26.37
CA VAL A 108 -13.76 -7.67 -25.38
C VAL A 108 -14.35 -7.95 -23.98
N PRO A 109 -13.73 -8.80 -23.14
CA PRO A 109 -14.21 -9.04 -21.78
C PRO A 109 -14.44 -7.74 -21.05
N THR A 110 -15.59 -7.64 -20.35
CA THR A 110 -15.93 -6.44 -19.58
C THR A 110 -15.08 -6.28 -18.32
N LEU A 111 -14.50 -7.41 -17.84
CA LEU A 111 -13.57 -7.47 -16.71
C LEU A 111 -12.46 -8.48 -17.05
N SER A 112 -11.22 -8.09 -16.81
CA SER A 112 -10.02 -8.94 -16.96
C SER A 112 -9.07 -8.74 -15.80
N VAL A 113 -8.47 -9.82 -15.31
CA VAL A 113 -7.42 -9.77 -14.30
C VAL A 113 -6.06 -9.79 -15.00
N LEU A 114 -5.22 -8.81 -14.72
CA LEU A 114 -3.85 -8.69 -15.20
C LEU A 114 -2.89 -9.05 -14.06
N SER A 115 -2.06 -10.06 -14.27
CA SER A 115 -1.08 -10.49 -13.28
C SER A 115 0.34 -10.16 -13.75
N GLY A 116 1.12 -9.53 -12.85
CA GLY A 116 2.49 -9.08 -13.10
C GLY A 116 2.58 -7.65 -13.65
N LEU A 117 3.58 -6.91 -13.16
CA LEU A 117 3.78 -5.48 -13.48
C LEU A 117 3.98 -5.25 -14.99
N ASP A 118 4.67 -6.14 -15.69
CA ASP A 118 4.93 -6.04 -17.13
C ASP A 118 3.63 -6.15 -17.95
N ARG A 119 2.73 -7.07 -17.57
CA ARG A 119 1.42 -7.20 -18.21
C ARG A 119 0.52 -6.00 -17.95
N ILE A 120 0.52 -5.52 -16.73
CA ILE A 120 -0.21 -4.30 -16.33
C ILE A 120 0.32 -3.11 -17.15
N GLY A 121 1.63 -2.92 -17.17
CA GLY A 121 2.29 -1.87 -17.93
C GLY A 121 1.98 -1.94 -19.43
N SER A 122 2.04 -3.15 -20.02
CA SER A 122 1.74 -3.38 -21.43
C SER A 122 0.28 -3.08 -21.77
N ALA A 123 -0.67 -3.53 -20.92
CA ALA A 123 -2.11 -3.27 -21.13
C ALA A 123 -2.43 -1.76 -21.06
N ILE A 124 -1.87 -1.04 -20.08
CA ILE A 124 -2.01 0.41 -19.98
C ILE A 124 -1.40 1.09 -21.20
N THR A 125 -0.19 0.69 -21.64
CA THR A 125 0.48 1.24 -22.81
C THR A 125 -0.35 1.01 -24.08
N GLN A 126 -0.92 -0.18 -24.26
CA GLN A 126 -1.77 -0.50 -25.40
C GLN A 126 -3.06 0.35 -25.40
N ALA A 127 -3.71 0.51 -24.24
CA ALA A 127 -4.88 1.37 -24.12
C ALA A 127 -4.57 2.82 -24.46
N LEU A 128 -3.44 3.35 -23.99
CA LEU A 128 -2.99 4.71 -24.28
C LEU A 128 -2.56 4.90 -25.73
N ALA A 129 -1.91 3.88 -26.33
CA ALA A 129 -1.50 3.95 -27.74
C ALA A 129 -2.69 4.00 -28.71
N ALA A 130 -3.80 3.33 -28.34
CA ALA A 130 -5.06 3.34 -29.10
C ALA A 130 -5.91 4.60 -28.85
N SER A 131 -5.47 5.48 -27.96
CA SER A 131 -6.21 6.66 -27.49
C SER A 131 -5.63 7.96 -28.03
N SER A 132 -6.51 8.90 -28.30
CA SER A 132 -6.15 10.34 -28.55
C SER A 132 -6.90 11.29 -27.62
N GLY A 133 -7.64 10.73 -26.65
CA GLY A 133 -8.51 11.48 -25.75
C GLY A 133 -7.92 11.73 -24.36
N GLU A 134 -8.73 11.52 -23.35
CA GLU A 134 -8.45 11.92 -21.98
C GLU A 134 -7.95 10.72 -21.12
N VAL A 135 -6.97 11.00 -20.28
CA VAL A 135 -6.54 10.09 -19.20
C VAL A 135 -6.80 10.75 -17.85
N LEU A 136 -7.51 10.03 -16.98
CA LEU A 136 -7.76 10.36 -15.58
C LEU A 136 -6.97 9.42 -14.70
N ALA A 137 -6.13 9.96 -13.81
CA ALA A 137 -5.29 9.13 -12.94
C ALA A 137 -5.40 9.57 -11.47
N ILE A 138 -5.57 8.61 -10.57
CA ILE A 138 -5.41 8.79 -9.12
C ILE A 138 -4.13 8.09 -8.69
N GLN A 139 -3.22 8.82 -8.03
CA GLN A 139 -1.90 8.36 -7.62
C GLN A 139 -1.70 8.64 -6.12
N PRO A 140 -2.17 7.76 -5.22
CA PRO A 140 -2.16 8.00 -3.77
C PRO A 140 -0.75 8.03 -3.19
N HIS A 141 0.15 7.21 -3.71
CA HIS A 141 1.52 7.10 -3.22
C HIS A 141 2.51 7.12 -4.40
N LEU A 142 3.65 7.74 -4.19
CA LEU A 142 4.86 7.28 -4.85
C LEU A 142 5.17 5.97 -4.12
N THR A 143 4.92 4.85 -4.77
CA THR A 143 5.13 3.53 -4.19
C THR A 143 6.48 3.48 -3.50
N HIS A 144 6.53 3.23 -2.18
CA HIS A 144 7.78 2.97 -1.45
C HIS A 144 8.48 1.69 -1.94
N THR A 145 7.78 0.88 -2.70
CA THR A 145 8.30 -0.19 -3.57
C THR A 145 8.75 0.33 -4.93
N SER A 146 8.78 1.64 -5.14
CA SER A 146 9.39 2.24 -6.33
C SER A 146 10.92 2.24 -6.27
N TYR A 147 11.49 1.10 -5.95
CA TYR A 147 12.57 0.56 -6.75
C TYR A 147 12.01 0.01 -8.08
N THR A 148 10.96 0.63 -8.64
CA THR A 148 10.73 0.53 -10.07
C THR A 148 11.94 1.18 -10.70
N ALA A 149 12.67 0.37 -11.44
CA ALA A 149 13.89 0.78 -12.09
C ALA A 149 13.67 2.14 -12.79
N PRO A 150 14.66 3.04 -12.81
CA PRO A 150 14.53 4.35 -13.47
C PRO A 150 13.92 4.25 -14.88
N GLU A 151 14.12 3.12 -15.54
CA GLU A 151 13.60 2.79 -16.87
C GLU A 151 12.06 2.80 -16.94
N VAL A 152 11.38 2.25 -15.93
CA VAL A 152 9.89 2.23 -15.88
C VAL A 152 9.31 3.65 -15.80
N HIS A 153 10.01 4.55 -15.13
CA HIS A 153 9.60 5.95 -15.06
C HIS A 153 9.81 6.67 -16.39
N VAL A 154 10.89 6.34 -17.09
CA VAL A 154 11.19 6.89 -18.42
C VAL A 154 10.16 6.42 -19.44
N GLU A 155 9.83 5.13 -19.44
CA GLU A 155 8.80 4.56 -20.33
C GLU A 155 7.42 5.16 -20.07
N ALA A 156 7.03 5.31 -18.80
CA ALA A 156 5.76 5.93 -18.44
C ALA A 156 5.69 7.40 -18.91
N LEU A 157 6.78 8.16 -18.78
CA LEU A 157 6.84 9.53 -19.23
C LEU A 157 6.76 9.64 -20.75
N ALA A 158 7.49 8.78 -21.48
CA ALA A 158 7.48 8.74 -22.95
C ALA A 158 6.09 8.38 -23.49
N ARG A 159 5.42 7.41 -22.88
CA ARG A 159 4.06 6.99 -23.20
C ARG A 159 3.06 8.12 -23.01
N ASP A 160 3.16 8.86 -21.90
CA ASP A 160 2.25 9.95 -21.60
C ASP A 160 2.50 11.15 -22.52
N GLN A 161 3.78 11.45 -22.85
CA GLN A 161 4.10 12.47 -23.83
C GLN A 161 3.55 12.11 -25.21
N ALA A 162 3.66 10.85 -25.63
CA ALA A 162 3.12 10.40 -26.90
C ALA A 162 1.58 10.57 -27.00
N LEU A 163 0.84 10.45 -25.89
CA LEU A 163 -0.59 10.78 -25.86
C LEU A 163 -0.82 12.28 -26.03
N LEU A 164 -0.07 13.11 -25.30
CA LEU A 164 -0.17 14.58 -25.38
C LEU A 164 0.18 15.10 -26.79
N ASP A 165 1.19 14.52 -27.45
CA ASP A 165 1.59 14.85 -28.82
C ASP A 165 0.49 14.57 -29.85
N ARG A 166 -0.41 13.63 -29.55
CA ARG A 166 -1.61 13.35 -30.35
C ARG A 166 -2.82 14.24 -30.02
N GLY A 167 -2.61 15.26 -29.16
CA GLY A 167 -3.68 16.16 -28.72
C GLY A 167 -4.52 15.63 -27.54
N GLY A 168 -4.08 14.55 -26.92
CA GLY A 168 -4.72 14.01 -25.71
C GLY A 168 -4.53 14.91 -24.49
N ARG A 169 -5.26 14.60 -23.43
CA ARG A 169 -5.25 15.33 -22.17
C ARG A 169 -4.95 14.38 -21.02
N ILE A 170 -4.16 14.85 -20.03
CA ILE A 170 -3.88 14.09 -18.79
C ILE A 170 -4.29 14.91 -17.59
N ARG A 171 -5.15 14.34 -16.73
CA ARG A 171 -5.52 14.87 -15.43
C ARG A 171 -5.12 13.90 -14.33
N THR A 172 -4.33 14.35 -13.36
CA THR A 172 -3.83 13.49 -12.28
C THR A 172 -4.16 14.06 -10.91
N LEU A 173 -4.72 13.22 -10.05
CA LEU A 173 -4.90 13.48 -8.62
C LEU A 173 -3.78 12.82 -7.84
N TYR A 174 -3.06 13.61 -7.05
CA TYR A 174 -2.06 13.14 -6.11
C TYR A 174 -2.54 13.35 -4.67
N GLN A 175 -2.02 12.55 -3.76
CA GLN A 175 -2.15 12.85 -2.36
C GLN A 175 -1.36 14.12 -2.02
N HIS A 176 -1.92 14.96 -1.15
CA HIS A 176 -1.33 16.27 -0.83
C HIS A 176 0.09 16.17 -0.28
N THR A 177 0.47 15.04 0.34
CA THR A 177 1.83 14.75 0.79
C THR A 177 2.87 14.77 -0.33
N LEU A 178 2.44 14.53 -1.58
CA LEU A 178 3.30 14.47 -2.76
C LEU A 178 3.49 15.84 -3.44
N ARG A 179 2.84 16.90 -2.94
CA ARG A 179 2.88 18.23 -3.55
C ARG A 179 4.29 18.77 -3.80
N HIS A 180 5.22 18.41 -2.92
CA HIS A 180 6.61 18.85 -3.02
C HIS A 180 7.59 17.71 -3.31
N ALA A 181 7.09 16.57 -3.80
CA ALA A 181 7.94 15.45 -4.17
C ALA A 181 8.72 15.78 -5.45
N PRO A 182 10.07 15.72 -5.43
CA PRO A 182 10.90 16.10 -6.58
C PRO A 182 10.56 15.31 -7.84
N SER A 183 10.21 14.02 -7.70
CA SER A 183 9.83 13.17 -8.83
C SER A 183 8.52 13.59 -9.49
N VAL A 184 7.55 14.10 -8.71
CA VAL A 184 6.29 14.61 -9.23
C VAL A 184 6.55 15.91 -9.96
N LEU A 185 7.28 16.86 -9.39
CA LEU A 185 7.59 18.14 -10.01
C LEU A 185 8.38 17.94 -11.31
N ALA A 186 9.46 17.14 -11.29
CA ALA A 186 10.28 16.84 -12.46
C ALA A 186 9.49 16.18 -13.60
N ARG A 187 8.40 15.43 -13.30
CA ARG A 187 7.52 14.89 -14.32
C ARG A 187 6.80 16.01 -15.09
N TYR A 188 6.21 16.99 -14.40
CA TYR A 188 5.47 18.08 -15.03
C TYR A 188 6.38 19.11 -15.70
N GLU A 189 7.63 19.25 -15.27
CA GLU A 189 8.64 20.04 -15.97
C GLU A 189 8.99 19.47 -17.36
N ARG A 190 8.83 18.16 -17.55
CA ARG A 190 9.16 17.46 -18.81
C ARG A 190 7.96 17.32 -19.75
N LEU A 191 6.76 17.12 -19.23
CA LEU A 191 5.56 16.97 -20.06
C LEU A 191 5.19 18.28 -20.75
N ARG A 192 4.76 18.17 -22.01
CA ARG A 192 4.29 19.29 -22.84
C ARG A 192 2.92 18.94 -23.41
N GLY A 193 1.97 19.87 -23.32
CA GLY A 193 0.61 19.68 -23.81
C GLY A 193 -0.45 19.95 -22.76
N ASP A 194 -1.67 19.44 -22.95
CA ASP A 194 -2.81 19.61 -22.04
C ASP A 194 -2.69 18.65 -20.85
N VAL A 195 -1.90 19.06 -19.86
CA VAL A 195 -1.65 18.28 -18.65
C VAL A 195 -1.97 19.12 -17.42
N GLU A 196 -2.77 18.54 -16.52
CA GLU A 196 -3.14 19.14 -15.24
C GLU A 196 -2.92 18.14 -14.08
N ALA A 197 -2.50 18.68 -12.94
CA ALA A 197 -2.41 17.93 -11.70
C ALA A 197 -3.06 18.70 -10.55
N ARG A 198 -3.70 17.96 -9.66
CA ARG A 198 -4.26 18.48 -8.42
C ARG A 198 -3.91 17.60 -7.25
N THR A 199 -4.03 18.12 -6.04
CA THR A 199 -3.77 17.38 -4.79
C THR A 199 -4.96 17.44 -3.86
N LEU A 200 -5.19 16.32 -3.15
CA LEU A 200 -6.21 16.22 -2.11
C LEU A 200 -5.61 15.48 -0.89
N ASP A 201 -6.05 15.80 0.31
CA ASP A 201 -5.51 15.20 1.54
C ASP A 201 -5.82 13.70 1.62
N GLU A 202 -7.01 13.31 1.23
CA GLU A 202 -7.44 11.93 1.20
C GLU A 202 -7.96 11.56 -0.20
N ILE A 203 -7.40 10.51 -0.78
CA ILE A 203 -7.80 9.98 -2.08
C ILE A 203 -7.90 8.45 -2.01
N PRO A 204 -8.78 7.81 -2.81
CA PRO A 204 -8.87 6.37 -2.89
C PRO A 204 -7.60 5.75 -3.48
N ASP A 205 -7.56 4.42 -3.59
CA ASP A 205 -6.45 3.71 -4.19
C ASP A 205 -6.28 4.09 -5.68
N ARG A 206 -5.18 3.59 -6.26
CA ARG A 206 -4.77 3.89 -7.63
C ARG A 206 -5.89 3.60 -8.61
N LEU A 207 -6.13 4.55 -9.52
CA LEU A 207 -7.06 4.42 -10.63
C LEU A 207 -6.42 5.04 -11.88
N ILE A 208 -6.55 4.38 -13.02
CA ILE A 208 -6.24 4.96 -14.32
C ILE A 208 -7.45 4.71 -15.21
N VAL A 209 -8.04 5.76 -15.77
CA VAL A 209 -9.13 5.66 -16.75
C VAL A 209 -8.64 6.26 -18.07
N VAL A 210 -8.81 5.51 -19.16
CA VAL A 210 -8.43 5.96 -20.50
C VAL A 210 -9.70 6.13 -21.34
N GLU A 211 -9.87 7.33 -21.92
CA GLU A 211 -10.99 7.72 -22.79
C GLU A 211 -12.39 7.43 -22.23
N ARG A 212 -12.53 7.29 -20.91
CA ARG A 212 -13.78 6.89 -20.24
C ARG A 212 -14.34 5.55 -20.77
N THR A 213 -13.48 4.69 -21.35
CA THR A 213 -13.84 3.41 -21.95
C THR A 213 -13.21 2.22 -21.23
N VAL A 214 -12.06 2.40 -20.62
CA VAL A 214 -11.36 1.39 -19.83
C VAL A 214 -10.79 1.99 -18.56
N ALA A 215 -10.90 1.24 -17.46
CA ALA A 215 -10.31 1.60 -16.18
C ALA A 215 -9.40 0.48 -15.67
N PHE A 216 -8.29 0.86 -15.01
CA PHE A 216 -7.35 -0.03 -14.36
C PHE A 216 -7.31 0.26 -12.86
N LEU A 217 -7.55 -0.77 -12.03
CA LEU A 217 -7.54 -0.69 -10.58
C LEU A 217 -6.65 -1.79 -10.00
N PRO A 218 -6.00 -1.59 -8.84
CA PRO A 218 -5.33 -2.68 -8.15
C PRO A 218 -6.32 -3.78 -7.78
N ALA A 219 -5.93 -5.04 -7.99
CA ALA A 219 -6.72 -6.21 -7.60
C ALA A 219 -6.22 -6.86 -6.30
N ASN A 220 -5.03 -6.46 -5.82
CA ASN A 220 -4.46 -6.91 -4.55
C ASN A 220 -3.69 -5.76 -3.86
N ALA A 221 -3.40 -5.95 -2.56
CA ALA A 221 -2.72 -4.94 -1.75
C ALA A 221 -1.29 -4.63 -2.23
N ASP A 222 -0.60 -5.61 -2.78
CA ASP A 222 0.78 -5.49 -3.30
C ASP A 222 0.84 -4.77 -4.64
N ARG A 223 -0.32 -4.58 -5.31
CA ARG A 223 -0.43 -3.99 -6.64
C ARG A 223 0.33 -4.75 -7.74
N THR A 224 0.61 -6.04 -7.51
CA THR A 224 1.16 -6.95 -8.50
C THR A 224 0.10 -7.49 -9.46
N MET A 225 -1.18 -7.28 -9.12
CA MET A 225 -2.34 -7.62 -9.95
C MET A 225 -3.21 -6.38 -10.17
N ALA A 226 -3.80 -6.28 -11.35
CA ALA A 226 -4.76 -5.23 -11.67
C ALA A 226 -6.03 -5.80 -12.30
N LEU A 227 -7.14 -5.11 -12.07
CA LEU A 227 -8.39 -5.34 -12.76
C LEU A 227 -8.49 -4.34 -13.91
N GLU A 228 -8.60 -4.86 -15.14
CA GLU A 228 -8.97 -4.10 -16.31
C GLU A 228 -10.50 -4.14 -16.46
N VAL A 229 -11.13 -2.98 -16.40
CA VAL A 229 -12.59 -2.81 -16.40
C VAL A 229 -13.02 -2.10 -17.68
N ARG A 230 -13.86 -2.75 -18.49
CA ARG A 230 -14.45 -2.19 -19.72
C ARG A 230 -15.97 -2.13 -19.65
N HIS A 231 -16.56 -2.50 -18.49
CA HIS A 231 -18.01 -2.41 -18.31
C HIS A 231 -18.42 -0.93 -18.22
N PRO A 232 -19.31 -0.43 -19.11
CA PRO A 232 -19.60 1.00 -19.22
C PRO A 232 -20.06 1.65 -17.91
N SER A 233 -20.95 0.97 -17.15
CA SER A 233 -21.45 1.51 -15.88
C SER A 233 -20.37 1.59 -14.78
N LEU A 234 -19.42 0.63 -14.76
CA LEU A 234 -18.30 0.66 -13.80
C LEU A 234 -17.29 1.74 -14.17
N VAL A 235 -16.96 1.87 -15.46
CA VAL A 235 -16.10 2.96 -15.94
C VAL A 235 -16.73 4.30 -15.66
N ALA A 236 -18.04 4.48 -15.95
CA ALA A 236 -18.77 5.72 -15.63
C ALA A 236 -18.76 6.04 -14.14
N PHE A 237 -18.87 5.03 -13.26
CA PHE A 237 -18.71 5.20 -11.81
C PHE A 237 -17.31 5.69 -11.44
N CYS A 238 -16.25 5.06 -11.96
CA CYS A 238 -14.87 5.49 -11.74
C CYS A 238 -14.64 6.93 -12.18
N VAL A 239 -15.16 7.32 -13.34
CA VAL A 239 -15.11 8.69 -13.85
C VAL A 239 -15.84 9.65 -12.91
N THR A 240 -17.04 9.29 -12.46
CA THR A 240 -17.82 10.14 -11.54
C THR A 240 -17.08 10.35 -10.21
N VAL A 241 -16.45 9.30 -9.68
CA VAL A 241 -15.62 9.41 -8.46
C VAL A 241 -14.44 10.36 -8.71
N PHE A 242 -13.72 10.17 -9.83
CA PHE A 242 -12.61 11.06 -10.18
C PHE A 242 -13.06 12.51 -10.30
N ASP A 243 -14.11 12.79 -11.08
CA ASP A 243 -14.60 14.15 -11.33
C ASP A 243 -15.04 14.85 -10.03
N ARG A 244 -15.65 14.14 -9.09
CA ARG A 244 -16.01 14.69 -7.77
C ARG A 244 -14.77 15.06 -6.96
N LEU A 245 -13.80 14.15 -6.86
CA LEU A 245 -12.53 14.40 -6.17
C LEU A 245 -11.73 15.53 -6.83
N TRP A 246 -11.78 15.61 -8.17
CA TRP A 246 -11.13 16.65 -8.93
C TRP A 246 -11.63 18.06 -8.57
N HIS A 247 -12.94 18.21 -8.35
CA HIS A 247 -13.53 19.49 -7.94
C HIS A 247 -13.13 19.90 -6.51
N LEU A 248 -12.88 18.95 -5.64
CA LEU A 248 -12.46 19.20 -4.26
C LEU A 248 -10.94 19.44 -4.15
N ALA A 249 -10.17 19.07 -5.16
CA ALA A 249 -8.73 19.07 -5.13
C ALA A 249 -8.10 20.43 -5.44
N THR A 250 -6.98 20.73 -4.78
CA THR A 250 -6.21 21.96 -4.96
C THR A 250 -5.26 21.81 -6.15
N PRO A 251 -5.17 22.79 -7.07
CA PRO A 251 -4.23 22.77 -8.20
C PRO A 251 -2.78 22.57 -7.75
N LEU A 252 -2.06 21.70 -8.48
CA LEU A 252 -0.64 21.46 -8.34
C LEU A 252 0.12 21.93 -9.58
N TYR A 253 -0.40 21.63 -10.76
CA TYR A 253 0.16 22.01 -12.06
C TYR A 253 -0.96 22.25 -13.08
N PRO A 254 -0.91 23.34 -13.90
CA PRO A 254 0.02 24.45 -13.71
C PRO A 254 -0.13 25.08 -12.33
N GLU A 255 0.94 25.65 -11.80
CA GLU A 255 0.90 26.28 -10.49
C GLU A 255 -0.20 27.33 -10.46
N ALA A 256 -1.20 27.11 -9.60
CA ALA A 256 -2.06 28.22 -9.21
C ALA A 256 -1.20 29.22 -8.43
N GLU A 257 -1.35 30.51 -8.71
CA GLU A 257 -0.81 31.55 -7.83
C GLU A 257 -1.08 31.15 -6.39
N ALA A 258 -0.02 31.09 -5.59
CA ALA A 258 -0.08 30.57 -4.23
C ALA A 258 -1.04 31.43 -3.40
N VAL A 259 -2.31 31.12 -3.45
CA VAL A 259 -3.25 31.55 -2.43
C VAL A 259 -2.79 30.86 -1.17
N ARG A 260 -1.99 31.56 -0.37
CA ARG A 260 -1.72 31.17 1.02
C ARG A 260 -3.09 31.09 1.68
N GLN A 261 -3.64 29.86 1.77
CA GLN A 261 -4.81 29.66 2.61
C GLN A 261 -4.38 30.04 4.03
N PRO A 262 -5.02 31.05 4.63
CA PRO A 262 -4.68 31.47 5.97
C PRO A 262 -4.87 30.24 6.89
N SER A 263 -3.86 29.96 7.71
CA SER A 263 -4.01 29.00 8.78
C SER A 263 -5.07 29.54 9.73
N LEU A 264 -6.26 29.01 9.73
CA LEU A 264 -7.27 29.31 10.74
C LEU A 264 -6.68 28.91 12.08
N ASN A 265 -6.43 29.90 12.95
CA ASN A 265 -5.87 29.72 14.30
C ASN A 265 -4.52 28.98 14.37
N GLY A 266 -3.63 29.12 13.35
CA GLY A 266 -2.31 28.47 13.35
C GLY A 266 -2.33 26.98 12.97
N ILE A 267 -3.50 26.45 12.59
CA ILE A 267 -3.69 25.05 12.22
C ILE A 267 -3.62 24.91 10.69
N THR A 268 -2.71 24.07 10.22
CA THR A 268 -2.53 23.80 8.78
C THR A 268 -3.66 22.92 8.24
N THR A 269 -3.91 22.97 6.93
CA THR A 269 -4.88 22.08 6.24
C THR A 269 -4.61 20.60 6.56
N ARG A 270 -3.34 20.19 6.63
CA ARG A 270 -2.95 18.83 7.02
C ARG A 270 -3.32 18.49 8.46
N GLN A 271 -3.13 19.43 9.39
CA GLN A 271 -3.55 19.21 10.78
C GLN A 271 -5.07 19.16 10.91
N ARG A 272 -5.82 19.88 10.06
CA ARG A 272 -7.27 19.77 9.97
C ARG A 272 -7.72 18.38 9.48
N ALA A 273 -7.09 17.86 8.43
CA ALA A 273 -7.37 16.50 7.94
C ALA A 273 -7.08 15.43 9.02
N ILE A 274 -5.94 15.56 9.72
CA ILE A 274 -5.61 14.71 10.88
C ILE A 274 -6.68 14.84 11.98
N ALA A 275 -7.12 16.05 12.29
CA ALA A 275 -8.13 16.31 13.30
C ALA A 275 -9.45 15.59 12.98
N GLY A 276 -9.91 15.63 11.72
CA GLY A 276 -11.08 14.90 11.26
C GLY A 276 -10.97 13.40 11.52
N LEU A 277 -9.87 12.79 11.06
CA LEU A 277 -9.62 11.35 11.25
C LEU A 277 -9.50 10.94 12.73
N LEU A 278 -8.98 11.83 13.58
CA LEU A 278 -8.89 11.59 15.04
C LEU A 278 -10.28 11.58 15.69
N VAL A 279 -11.17 12.48 15.28
CA VAL A 279 -12.57 12.56 15.80
C VAL A 279 -13.39 11.37 15.31
N GLU A 280 -13.13 10.86 14.11
CA GLU A 280 -13.70 9.61 13.59
C GLU A 280 -13.22 8.36 14.36
N GLY A 281 -12.23 8.50 15.26
CA GLY A 281 -11.73 7.43 16.11
C GLY A 281 -10.58 6.61 15.51
N HIS A 282 -9.99 7.02 14.40
CA HIS A 282 -8.91 6.29 13.74
C HIS A 282 -7.61 6.29 14.55
N THR A 283 -6.88 5.18 14.48
CA THR A 283 -5.55 5.06 15.11
C THR A 283 -4.49 5.84 14.33
N ASP A 284 -3.33 6.14 14.95
CA ASP A 284 -2.23 6.83 14.28
C ASP A 284 -1.73 6.10 13.03
N ALA A 285 -1.81 4.75 13.02
CA ALA A 285 -1.45 3.94 11.86
C ALA A 285 -2.43 4.16 10.70
N VAL A 286 -3.73 4.17 10.97
CA VAL A 286 -4.77 4.41 9.97
C VAL A 286 -4.71 5.86 9.47
N VAL A 287 -4.49 6.82 10.37
CA VAL A 287 -4.28 8.24 10.00
C VAL A 287 -3.06 8.38 9.07
N ALA A 288 -1.95 7.69 9.40
CA ALA A 288 -0.75 7.71 8.59
C ALA A 288 -0.99 7.11 7.19
N ASP A 289 -1.66 5.97 7.13
CA ASP A 289 -2.00 5.28 5.89
C ASP A 289 -2.92 6.12 5.00
N ARG A 290 -4.05 6.58 5.54
CA ARG A 290 -5.03 7.40 4.80
C ARG A 290 -4.46 8.72 4.28
N LEU A 291 -3.51 9.32 5.00
CA LEU A 291 -2.86 10.58 4.60
C LEU A 291 -1.51 10.36 3.88
N GLY A 292 -1.16 9.12 3.52
CA GLY A 292 0.05 8.78 2.77
C GLY A 292 1.35 9.21 3.43
N MET A 293 1.45 9.09 4.75
CA MET A 293 2.65 9.42 5.50
C MET A 293 3.09 8.26 6.39
N ASN A 294 4.36 8.25 6.84
CA ASN A 294 4.76 7.27 7.83
C ASN A 294 4.19 7.61 9.22
N ILE A 295 4.00 6.60 10.06
CA ILE A 295 3.39 6.72 11.39
C ILE A 295 4.15 7.70 12.30
N ARG A 296 5.49 7.81 12.15
CA ARG A 296 6.32 8.77 12.90
C ARG A 296 5.93 10.21 12.52
N THR A 297 5.75 10.49 11.24
CA THR A 297 5.33 11.80 10.75
C THR A 297 3.93 12.14 11.22
N ALA A 298 2.98 11.19 11.16
CA ALA A 298 1.63 11.38 11.68
C ALA A 298 1.65 11.75 13.16
N ARG A 299 2.41 11.03 13.98
CA ARG A 299 2.59 11.34 15.41
C ARG A 299 3.17 12.72 15.68
N VAL A 300 4.12 13.19 14.86
CA VAL A 300 4.67 14.55 14.96
C VAL A 300 3.59 15.60 14.69
N HIS A 301 2.75 15.40 13.68
CA HIS A 301 1.64 16.30 13.38
C HIS A 301 0.56 16.27 14.47
N ILE A 302 0.24 15.10 15.00
CA ILE A 302 -0.72 14.92 16.11
C ILE A 302 -0.18 15.67 17.35
N ALA A 303 1.10 15.51 17.69
CA ALA A 303 1.71 16.20 18.81
C ALA A 303 1.71 17.74 18.65
N LYS A 304 1.98 18.24 17.44
CA LYS A 304 1.88 19.68 17.14
C LYS A 304 0.45 20.18 17.27
N LEU A 305 -0.54 19.43 16.77
CA LEU A 305 -1.96 19.76 16.91
C LEU A 305 -2.38 19.79 18.39
N ALA A 306 -1.95 18.78 19.17
CA ALA A 306 -2.18 18.72 20.61
C ALA A 306 -1.59 19.93 21.33
N ALA A 307 -0.35 20.31 21.00
CA ALA A 307 0.31 21.50 21.56
C ALA A 307 -0.44 22.80 21.20
N THR A 308 -0.89 22.94 19.95
CA THR A 308 -1.65 24.11 19.49
C THR A 308 -2.98 24.25 20.21
N LEU A 309 -3.66 23.13 20.50
CA LEU A 309 -4.94 23.12 21.21
C LEU A 309 -4.81 23.01 22.73
N GLY A 310 -3.59 22.90 23.27
CA GLY A 310 -3.34 22.77 24.71
C GLY A 310 -3.73 21.42 25.31
N SER A 311 -3.76 20.35 24.49
CA SER A 311 -4.16 19.02 24.91
C SER A 311 -3.01 18.21 25.51
N GLN A 312 -3.30 17.46 26.58
CA GLN A 312 -2.34 16.56 27.24
C GLN A 312 -2.66 15.06 27.03
N SER A 313 -3.80 14.73 26.43
CA SER A 313 -4.21 13.35 26.15
C SER A 313 -5.02 13.24 24.87
N ARG A 314 -5.05 12.03 24.27
CA ARG A 314 -5.80 11.78 23.04
C ARG A 314 -7.30 12.06 23.20
N ALA A 315 -7.90 11.68 24.33
CA ALA A 315 -9.30 11.94 24.61
C ALA A 315 -9.58 13.46 24.72
N GLN A 316 -8.73 14.18 25.45
CA GLN A 316 -8.82 15.64 25.55
C GLN A 316 -8.61 16.32 24.19
N LEU A 317 -7.71 15.78 23.35
CA LEU A 317 -7.47 16.30 22.00
C LEU A 317 -8.75 16.20 21.15
N GLY A 318 -9.43 15.05 21.14
CA GLY A 318 -10.68 14.88 20.42
C GLY A 318 -11.78 15.86 20.89
N TYR A 319 -11.89 16.06 22.19
CA TYR A 319 -12.82 17.03 22.77
C TYR A 319 -12.52 18.48 22.35
N LEU A 320 -11.25 18.88 22.42
CA LEU A 320 -10.81 20.22 22.03
C LEU A 320 -10.93 20.48 20.53
N ILE A 321 -10.71 19.47 19.69
CA ILE A 321 -10.97 19.56 18.25
C ILE A 321 -12.45 19.87 18.00
N GLY A 322 -13.37 19.14 18.66
CA GLY A 322 -14.82 19.37 18.52
C GLY A 322 -15.26 20.76 19.01
N GLN A 323 -14.58 21.33 20.01
CA GLN A 323 -14.89 22.67 20.50
C GLN A 323 -14.27 23.81 19.67
N SER A 324 -13.20 23.53 18.96
CA SER A 324 -12.40 24.58 18.28
C SER A 324 -13.00 25.12 16.99
N GLY A 325 -14.04 24.46 16.44
CA GLY A 325 -14.63 24.80 15.14
C GLY A 325 -13.69 24.56 13.94
N ILE A 326 -12.52 23.92 14.14
CA ILE A 326 -11.55 23.71 13.05
C ILE A 326 -12.06 22.75 11.97
N LEU A 327 -13.08 21.96 12.26
CA LEU A 327 -13.69 21.03 11.31
C LEU A 327 -14.95 21.62 10.64
N ASP A 328 -15.41 22.79 11.09
CA ASP A 328 -16.56 23.44 10.48
C ASP A 328 -16.25 23.84 9.02
N PRO A 329 -17.23 23.71 8.11
CA PRO A 329 -17.04 24.16 6.74
C PRO A 329 -16.71 25.68 6.73
N PRO A 330 -15.82 26.14 5.85
CA PRO A 330 -15.57 27.56 5.69
C PRO A 330 -16.85 28.24 5.21
N GLU A 331 -17.22 29.35 5.86
CA GLU A 331 -18.35 30.21 5.46
C GLU A 331 -18.16 30.79 4.06
#